data_c6a707629e702e1d2b4085420548f8f9
#
_entry.id   c6a707629e702e1d2b4085420548f8f9
#
_cell.length_a   1.000
_cell.length_b   1.000
_cell.length_c   1.000
_cell.angle_alpha   90.00
_cell.angle_beta   90.00
_cell.angle_gamma   90.00
#
_symmetry.space_group_name_H-M   'P 1'
#
loop_
_entity.id
_entity.type
_entity.pdbx_description
1 polymer ?
#
loop_
_entity_poly.entity_id
_entity_poly.type
_entity_poly.pdbx_seq_one_letter_code
_entity_poly.pdbx_strand_id
1 'polypeptide(L)'
;MAGSHLPIAPRKGFILVTEPTKKYVFHKVYDSDYVANVASSDADLQTSTVVEGTRAGTILIGASRERIGFDGSMNYEILRQLAAQATSLFPVLRDVQLLRAYRGFRPYAPDHLPVIGEDSTVKGLWHSAGHEGAGIGLAPGSAALITDAILGRQSFMDATSFSPARFEKVSQ
;
A
#
# COMPACT_ATOMS: atom_id res chain seq x y z
N MET A 1 -14.94 -16.39 12.11
CA MET A 1 -13.52 -16.13 11.92
C MET A 1 -12.79 -17.45 11.99
N ALA A 2 -11.74 -17.66 11.18
CA ALA A 2 -11.05 -18.97 11.09
C ALA A 2 -10.17 -19.31 12.31
N GLY A 3 -9.97 -18.39 13.25
CA GLY A 3 -9.14 -18.61 14.45
C GLY A 3 -7.66 -18.28 14.29
N SER A 4 -7.25 -17.87 13.09
CA SER A 4 -5.88 -17.40 12.82
C SER A 4 -5.65 -15.98 13.33
N HIS A 5 -4.41 -15.69 13.70
CA HIS A 5 -3.99 -14.37 14.18
C HIS A 5 -2.72 -13.91 13.45
N LEU A 6 -2.86 -12.88 12.61
CA LEU A 6 -1.73 -12.24 11.95
C LEU A 6 -1.61 -10.78 12.42
N PRO A 7 -0.40 -10.26 12.68
CA PRO A 7 -0.19 -8.89 13.14
C PRO A 7 -0.30 -7.87 11.99
N ILE A 8 -1.28 -8.05 11.09
CA ILE A 8 -1.52 -7.13 9.98
C ILE A 8 -2.43 -6.01 10.47
N ALA A 9 -1.96 -4.77 10.33
CA ALA A 9 -2.66 -3.57 10.74
C ALA A 9 -3.04 -2.69 9.53
N PRO A 10 -4.10 -1.87 9.64
CA PRO A 10 -4.43 -0.91 8.59
C PRO A 10 -3.44 0.26 8.60
N ARG A 11 -2.92 0.62 7.43
CA ARG A 11 -2.12 1.82 7.20
C ARG A 11 -2.90 2.73 6.27
N LYS A 12 -3.59 3.73 6.86
CA LYS A 12 -4.48 4.66 6.15
C LYS A 12 -3.71 5.56 5.20
N GLY A 13 -4.30 5.90 4.08
CA GLY A 13 -3.75 6.89 3.16
C GLY A 13 -4.81 7.52 2.28
N PHE A 14 -4.53 8.75 1.81
CA PHE A 14 -5.40 9.54 0.96
C PHE A 14 -4.89 9.64 -0.46
N ILE A 15 -5.83 9.76 -1.39
CA ILE A 15 -5.60 10.07 -2.81
C ILE A 15 -6.58 11.17 -3.22
N LEU A 16 -6.06 12.18 -3.92
CA LEU A 16 -6.84 13.20 -4.60
C LEU A 16 -7.01 12.80 -6.07
N VAL A 17 -8.14 13.11 -6.66
CA VAL A 17 -8.44 12.87 -8.07
C VAL A 17 -8.86 14.19 -8.71
N THR A 18 -8.17 14.59 -9.77
CA THR A 18 -8.48 15.81 -10.51
C THR A 18 -9.59 15.60 -11.54
N GLU A 19 -10.12 16.69 -12.07
CA GLU A 19 -10.83 16.66 -13.34
C GLU A 19 -9.94 16.12 -14.46
N PRO A 20 -10.52 15.67 -15.60
CA PRO A 20 -9.76 15.34 -16.79
C PRO A 20 -9.03 16.56 -17.34
N THR A 21 -7.75 16.41 -17.63
CA THR A 21 -6.89 17.48 -18.15
C THR A 21 -6.25 17.08 -19.47
N LYS A 22 -5.55 18.03 -20.11
CA LYS A 22 -4.54 17.68 -21.11
C LYS A 22 -3.50 16.77 -20.47
N LYS A 23 -2.81 15.98 -21.26
CA LYS A 23 -1.80 15.07 -20.77
C LYS A 23 -0.55 15.83 -20.28
N TYR A 24 -0.54 16.18 -19.00
CA TYR A 24 0.59 16.83 -18.33
C TYR A 24 1.56 15.84 -17.71
N VAL A 25 1.06 14.67 -17.25
CA VAL A 25 1.83 13.66 -16.55
C VAL A 25 1.82 12.37 -17.37
N PHE A 26 2.99 11.98 -17.87
CA PHE A 26 3.15 10.85 -18.79
C PHE A 26 3.51 9.55 -18.09
N HIS A 27 4.11 9.64 -16.92
CA HIS A 27 4.56 8.54 -16.10
C HIS A 27 4.14 8.78 -14.64
N LYS A 28 4.14 7.75 -13.83
CA LYS A 28 4.05 7.91 -12.38
C LYS A 28 5.33 8.58 -11.89
N VAL A 29 5.18 9.73 -11.23
CA VAL A 29 6.28 10.51 -10.67
C VAL A 29 6.13 10.51 -9.16
N TYR A 30 7.23 10.31 -8.45
CA TYR A 30 7.31 10.41 -7.00
C TYR A 30 8.63 11.07 -6.60
N ASP A 31 8.61 11.78 -5.48
CA ASP A 31 9.81 12.36 -4.90
C ASP A 31 10.68 11.29 -4.20
N SER A 32 11.93 11.64 -3.87
CA SER A 32 12.87 10.73 -3.20
C SER A 32 12.38 10.29 -1.82
N ASP A 33 11.63 11.15 -1.11
CA ASP A 33 11.12 10.88 0.24
C ASP A 33 10.08 9.75 0.22
N TYR A 34 9.46 9.49 -0.93
CA TYR A 34 8.52 8.37 -1.09
C TYR A 34 9.16 7.03 -0.71
N VAL A 35 10.38 6.77 -1.15
CA VAL A 35 11.07 5.50 -0.91
C VAL A 35 11.40 5.35 0.58
N ALA A 36 11.91 6.41 1.22
CA ALA A 36 12.20 6.44 2.64
C ALA A 36 10.92 6.20 3.47
N ASN A 37 9.82 6.88 3.12
CA ASN A 37 8.54 6.76 3.81
C ASN A 37 7.87 5.38 3.62
N VAL A 38 8.09 4.69 2.51
CA VAL A 38 7.61 3.32 2.33
C VAL A 38 8.32 2.36 3.28
N ALA A 39 9.64 2.51 3.43
CA ALA A 39 10.46 1.66 4.28
C ALA A 39 10.37 2.02 5.78
N SER A 40 9.77 3.17 6.13
CA SER A 40 9.68 3.62 7.52
C SER A 40 8.65 2.83 8.32
N SER A 41 9.05 2.44 9.54
CA SER A 41 8.18 1.83 10.55
C SER A 41 7.47 2.83 11.45
N ASP A 42 7.61 4.14 11.20
CA ASP A 42 6.96 5.17 12.00
C ASP A 42 5.43 5.08 11.92
N ALA A 43 4.80 5.27 13.06
CA ALA A 43 3.33 5.27 13.16
C ALA A 43 2.72 6.60 12.74
N ASP A 44 3.49 7.67 12.84
CA ASP A 44 3.06 9.03 12.58
C ASP A 44 2.72 9.26 11.11
N LEU A 45 2.04 10.37 10.85
CA LEU A 45 1.69 10.79 9.51
C LEU A 45 2.96 11.01 8.68
N GLN A 46 3.01 10.34 7.55
CA GLN A 46 4.01 10.55 6.51
C GLN A 46 3.31 10.96 5.23
N THR A 47 3.83 11.98 4.57
CA THR A 47 3.39 12.41 3.23
C THR A 47 4.55 12.43 2.28
N SER A 48 4.30 12.06 1.03
CA SER A 48 5.26 12.14 -0.06
C SER A 48 4.52 12.40 -1.36
N THR A 49 5.15 13.13 -2.27
CA THR A 49 4.50 13.46 -3.53
C THR A 49 4.49 12.26 -4.46
N VAL A 50 3.30 11.86 -4.88
CA VAL A 50 3.10 10.89 -5.95
C VAL A 50 2.06 11.46 -6.91
N VAL A 51 2.43 11.63 -8.16
CA VAL A 51 1.54 12.17 -9.20
C VAL A 51 1.48 11.20 -10.37
N GLU A 52 0.28 10.78 -10.76
CA GLU A 52 0.07 9.78 -11.80
C GLU A 52 -1.07 10.19 -12.72
N GLY A 53 -0.78 10.31 -14.03
CA GLY A 53 -1.80 10.53 -15.05
C GLY A 53 -2.51 9.24 -15.43
N THR A 54 -3.84 9.29 -15.56
CA THR A 54 -4.64 8.16 -16.02
C THR A 54 -4.92 8.23 -17.52
N ARG A 55 -5.38 7.12 -18.10
CA ARG A 55 -5.81 7.10 -19.51
C ARG A 55 -7.05 7.97 -19.76
N ALA A 56 -7.88 8.17 -18.75
CA ALA A 56 -9.08 9.03 -18.82
C ALA A 56 -8.76 10.52 -18.68
N GLY A 57 -7.49 10.90 -18.53
CA GLY A 57 -7.05 12.29 -18.38
C GLY A 57 -7.06 12.81 -16.94
N THR A 58 -7.65 12.11 -15.98
CA THR A 58 -7.57 12.52 -14.57
C THR A 58 -6.17 12.29 -14.03
N ILE A 59 -5.78 13.08 -13.03
CA ILE A 59 -4.50 12.93 -12.34
C ILE A 59 -4.79 12.46 -10.90
N LEU A 60 -4.09 11.42 -10.48
CA LEU A 60 -4.10 10.93 -9.10
C LEU A 60 -2.94 11.56 -8.34
N ILE A 61 -3.23 12.13 -7.18
CA ILE A 61 -2.24 12.77 -6.33
C ILE A 61 -2.25 12.07 -4.96
N GLY A 62 -1.11 11.58 -4.55
CA GLY A 62 -0.84 10.93 -3.28
C GLY A 62 0.56 11.29 -2.80
N ALA A 63 1.05 10.64 -1.82
CA ALA A 63 0.43 9.68 -0.96
C ALA A 63 0.65 10.05 0.50
N SER A 64 -0.29 9.68 1.35
CA SER A 64 -0.08 9.73 2.80
C SER A 64 -0.09 8.33 3.41
N ARG A 65 0.49 8.21 4.60
CA ARG A 65 0.53 6.98 5.41
C ARG A 65 0.42 7.35 6.87
N GLU A 66 -0.47 6.67 7.59
CA GLU A 66 -0.61 6.81 9.04
C GLU A 66 -1.19 5.52 9.63
N ARG A 67 -0.81 5.15 10.87
CA ARG A 67 -1.31 3.97 11.58
C ARG A 67 -2.26 4.38 12.69
N ILE A 68 -3.50 4.65 12.33
CA ILE A 68 -4.57 5.11 13.22
C ILE A 68 -5.76 4.15 13.25
N GLY A 69 -5.50 2.87 13.00
CA GLY A 69 -6.56 1.87 12.91
C GLY A 69 -7.45 2.07 11.67
N PHE A 70 -8.68 1.60 11.76
CA PHE A 70 -9.70 1.76 10.72
C PHE A 70 -10.49 3.06 10.84
N ASP A 71 -9.85 4.15 11.29
CA ASP A 71 -10.50 5.45 11.29
C ASP A 71 -10.87 5.90 9.88
N GLY A 72 -12.17 5.93 9.61
CA GLY A 72 -12.73 6.29 8.31
C GLY A 72 -12.91 7.81 8.11
N SER A 73 -12.46 8.68 9.02
CA SER A 73 -12.59 10.12 8.88
C SER A 73 -11.75 10.69 7.72
N MET A 74 -12.21 11.78 7.13
CA MET A 74 -11.43 12.57 6.18
C MET A 74 -10.63 13.62 6.93
N ASN A 75 -9.34 13.76 6.59
CA ASN A 75 -8.47 14.79 7.15
C ASN A 75 -8.13 15.82 6.07
N TYR A 76 -8.78 16.96 6.12
CA TYR A 76 -8.63 18.03 5.11
C TYR A 76 -7.24 18.67 5.13
N GLU A 77 -6.56 18.68 6.26
CA GLU A 77 -5.21 19.23 6.34
C GLU A 77 -4.21 18.36 5.57
N ILE A 78 -4.33 17.04 5.68
CA ILE A 78 -3.54 16.09 4.86
C ILE A 78 -3.83 16.29 3.37
N LEU A 79 -5.11 16.47 2.99
CA LEU A 79 -5.48 16.71 1.60
C LEU A 79 -4.86 18.02 1.07
N ARG A 80 -4.89 19.09 1.85
CA ARG A 80 -4.22 20.36 1.51
C ARG A 80 -2.71 20.17 1.34
N GLN A 81 -2.08 19.45 2.24
CA GLN A 81 -0.63 19.18 2.17
C GLN A 81 -0.27 18.40 0.89
N LEU A 82 -1.01 17.35 0.56
CA LEU A 82 -0.80 16.58 -0.67
C LEU A 82 -0.97 17.45 -1.92
N ALA A 83 -2.00 18.31 -1.95
CA ALA A 83 -2.23 19.23 -3.06
C ALA A 83 -1.09 20.26 -3.19
N ALA A 84 -0.62 20.81 -2.06
CA ALA A 84 0.49 21.77 -2.05
C ALA A 84 1.81 21.13 -2.54
N GLN A 85 2.13 19.93 -2.09
CA GLN A 85 3.29 19.19 -2.54
C GLN A 85 3.22 18.88 -4.05
N ALA A 86 2.06 18.43 -4.55
CA ALA A 86 1.87 18.15 -5.97
C ALA A 86 1.99 19.41 -6.84
N THR A 87 1.42 20.53 -6.41
CA THR A 87 1.52 21.82 -7.13
C THR A 87 2.92 22.44 -7.09
N SER A 88 3.72 22.12 -6.09
CA SER A 88 5.13 22.47 -6.04
C SER A 88 5.92 21.72 -7.11
N LEU A 89 5.65 20.43 -7.29
CA LEU A 89 6.33 19.57 -8.27
C LEU A 89 5.81 19.82 -9.69
N PHE A 90 4.50 20.01 -9.83
CA PHE A 90 3.81 20.29 -11.10
C PHE A 90 2.98 21.59 -10.99
N PRO A 91 3.57 22.77 -11.23
CA PRO A 91 2.87 24.06 -11.05
C PRO A 91 1.57 24.18 -11.84
N VAL A 92 1.46 23.50 -12.98
CA VAL A 92 0.24 23.47 -13.82
C VAL A 92 -0.99 22.93 -13.08
N LEU A 93 -0.80 22.15 -12.01
CA LEU A 93 -1.89 21.61 -11.21
C LEU A 93 -2.60 22.65 -10.33
N ARG A 94 -2.07 23.87 -10.24
CA ARG A 94 -2.72 24.98 -9.50
C ARG A 94 -4.06 25.38 -10.09
N ASP A 95 -4.19 25.25 -11.41
CA ASP A 95 -5.38 25.65 -12.16
C ASP A 95 -6.32 24.46 -12.43
N VAL A 96 -5.99 23.27 -11.91
CA VAL A 96 -6.77 22.05 -12.12
C VAL A 96 -7.65 21.79 -10.90
N GLN A 97 -8.94 21.52 -11.14
CA GLN A 97 -9.90 21.29 -10.07
C GLN A 97 -9.85 19.86 -9.55
N LEU A 98 -10.08 19.70 -8.24
CA LEU A 98 -10.27 18.39 -7.63
C LEU A 98 -11.72 17.96 -7.75
N LEU A 99 -11.96 16.77 -8.29
CA LEU A 99 -13.28 16.16 -8.34
C LEU A 99 -13.62 15.46 -7.04
N ARG A 100 -12.65 14.77 -6.44
CA ARG A 100 -12.87 14.00 -5.22
C ARG A 100 -11.56 13.68 -4.51
N ALA A 101 -11.69 13.33 -3.25
CA ALA A 101 -10.67 12.63 -2.50
C ALA A 101 -11.23 11.31 -1.98
N TYR A 102 -10.39 10.30 -1.85
CA TYR A 102 -10.73 9.06 -1.19
C TYR A 102 -9.60 8.58 -0.28
N ARG A 103 -9.94 7.70 0.64
CA ARG A 103 -9.01 7.03 1.53
C ARG A 103 -9.04 5.54 1.32
N GLY A 104 -7.96 4.88 1.68
CA GLY A 104 -7.85 3.43 1.73
C GLY A 104 -6.98 3.00 2.89
N PHE A 105 -7.02 1.70 3.19
CA PHE A 105 -6.24 1.08 4.25
C PHE A 105 -5.34 0.02 3.62
N ARG A 106 -4.03 0.30 3.60
CA ARG A 106 -3.04 -0.68 3.14
C ARG A 106 -2.85 -1.73 4.23
N PRO A 107 -2.77 -3.02 3.89
CA PRO A 107 -2.46 -4.07 4.85
C PRO A 107 -0.97 -4.01 5.22
N TYR A 108 -0.67 -3.46 6.37
CA TYR A 108 0.69 -3.28 6.88
C TYR A 108 1.09 -4.47 7.75
N ALA A 109 2.19 -5.13 7.40
CA ALA A 109 2.86 -6.11 8.25
C ALA A 109 4.04 -5.44 8.99
N PRO A 110 4.29 -5.76 10.28
CA PRO A 110 5.29 -5.03 11.09
C PRO A 110 6.72 -5.07 10.56
N ASP A 111 7.05 -6.11 9.81
CA ASP A 111 8.36 -6.33 9.17
C ASP A 111 8.40 -5.88 7.70
N HIS A 112 7.35 -5.24 7.20
CA HIS A 112 7.20 -4.81 5.80
C HIS A 112 7.26 -5.93 4.75
N LEU A 113 7.21 -7.19 5.16
CA LEU A 113 7.16 -8.32 4.25
C LEU A 113 5.74 -8.87 4.12
N PRO A 114 5.31 -9.29 2.93
CA PRO A 114 4.02 -9.94 2.79
C PRO A 114 3.96 -11.26 3.56
N VAL A 115 2.76 -11.66 3.93
CA VAL A 115 2.48 -12.95 4.56
C VAL A 115 1.94 -13.89 3.48
N ILE A 116 2.73 -14.90 3.12
CA ILE A 116 2.39 -15.84 2.05
C ILE A 116 2.66 -17.26 2.54
N GLY A 117 1.63 -18.12 2.59
CA GLY A 117 1.78 -19.50 3.01
C GLY A 117 0.63 -20.02 3.86
N GLU A 118 0.75 -21.30 4.26
CA GLU A 118 -0.23 -21.94 5.13
C GLU A 118 -0.13 -21.36 6.56
N ASP A 119 -1.29 -21.19 7.19
CA ASP A 119 -1.36 -20.79 8.60
C ASP A 119 -0.76 -21.87 9.50
N SER A 120 0.04 -21.46 10.46
CA SER A 120 0.74 -22.37 11.35
C SER A 120 -0.16 -23.03 12.38
N THR A 121 -1.32 -22.45 12.68
CA THR A 121 -2.26 -22.92 13.69
C THR A 121 -3.53 -23.49 13.12
N VAL A 122 -3.94 -23.07 11.94
CA VAL A 122 -5.19 -23.49 11.29
C VAL A 122 -4.88 -24.22 9.98
N LYS A 123 -4.86 -25.55 10.05
CA LYS A 123 -4.58 -26.40 8.89
C LYS A 123 -5.53 -26.12 7.73
N GLY A 124 -4.97 -25.99 6.51
CA GLY A 124 -5.73 -25.73 5.30
C GLY A 124 -6.13 -24.25 5.10
N LEU A 125 -5.77 -23.37 6.02
CA LEU A 125 -5.93 -21.92 5.84
C LEU A 125 -4.64 -21.37 5.22
N TRP A 126 -4.78 -20.64 4.11
CA TRP A 126 -3.67 -20.05 3.38
C TRP A 126 -3.77 -18.54 3.36
N HIS A 127 -2.64 -17.86 3.52
CA HIS A 127 -2.54 -16.40 3.56
C HIS A 127 -1.84 -15.86 2.32
N SER A 128 -2.35 -14.74 1.80
CA SER A 128 -1.70 -13.86 0.84
C SER A 128 -2.09 -12.42 1.19
N ALA A 129 -1.36 -11.81 2.12
CA ALA A 129 -1.72 -10.52 2.71
C ALA A 129 -0.46 -9.71 3.09
N GLY A 130 -0.63 -8.50 3.62
CA GLY A 130 0.48 -7.71 4.14
C GLY A 130 1.35 -7.01 3.07
N HIS A 131 0.91 -6.95 1.82
CA HIS A 131 1.67 -6.40 0.69
C HIS A 131 1.72 -4.86 0.67
N GLU A 132 1.08 -4.18 1.60
CA GLU A 132 0.92 -2.72 1.60
C GLU A 132 0.47 -2.15 0.24
N GLY A 133 1.25 -1.23 -0.34
CA GLY A 133 0.93 -0.62 -1.63
C GLY A 133 1.39 -1.42 -2.85
N ALA A 134 2.14 -2.51 -2.67
CA ALA A 134 2.73 -3.30 -3.76
C ALA A 134 1.88 -4.50 -4.20
N GLY A 135 0.74 -4.76 -3.54
CA GLY A 135 -0.03 -5.99 -3.70
C GLY A 135 -0.43 -6.33 -5.13
N ILE A 136 -0.84 -5.34 -5.93
CA ILE A 136 -1.23 -5.57 -7.34
C ILE A 136 -0.03 -6.09 -8.14
N GLY A 137 1.13 -5.47 -8.02
CA GLY A 137 2.34 -5.87 -8.73
C GLY A 137 2.89 -7.22 -8.27
N LEU A 138 2.74 -7.55 -6.98
CA LEU A 138 3.25 -8.78 -6.39
C LEU A 138 2.26 -9.97 -6.47
N ALA A 139 1.00 -9.72 -6.83
CA ALA A 139 -0.03 -10.75 -6.86
C ALA A 139 0.33 -11.99 -7.69
N PRO A 140 0.92 -11.88 -8.91
CA PRO A 140 1.30 -13.07 -9.69
C PRO A 140 2.35 -13.92 -9.00
N GLY A 141 3.39 -13.29 -8.42
CA GLY A 141 4.43 -14.00 -7.68
C GLY A 141 3.89 -14.67 -6.42
N SER A 142 3.05 -13.98 -5.65
CA SER A 142 2.40 -14.53 -4.47
C SER A 142 1.49 -15.72 -4.80
N ALA A 143 0.75 -15.63 -5.90
CA ALA A 143 -0.10 -16.70 -6.37
C ALA A 143 0.72 -17.94 -6.77
N ALA A 144 1.85 -17.75 -7.46
CA ALA A 144 2.75 -18.85 -7.82
C ALA A 144 3.29 -19.55 -6.58
N LEU A 145 3.79 -18.80 -5.58
CA LEU A 145 4.30 -19.35 -4.32
C LEU A 145 3.25 -20.21 -3.59
N ILE A 146 2.02 -19.70 -3.46
CA ILE A 146 0.93 -20.45 -2.81
C ILE A 146 0.55 -21.69 -3.61
N THR A 147 0.44 -21.56 -4.93
CA THR A 147 0.09 -22.69 -5.80
C THR A 147 1.12 -23.80 -5.69
N ASP A 148 2.41 -23.48 -5.75
CA ASP A 148 3.47 -24.46 -5.63
C ASP A 148 3.46 -25.13 -4.26
N ALA A 149 3.25 -24.36 -3.18
CA ALA A 149 3.17 -24.89 -1.84
C ALA A 149 1.96 -25.83 -1.65
N ILE A 150 0.77 -25.46 -2.13
CA ILE A 150 -0.44 -26.32 -2.07
C ILE A 150 -0.24 -27.62 -2.85
N LEU A 151 0.44 -27.57 -4.00
CA LEU A 151 0.65 -28.72 -4.87
C LEU A 151 1.92 -29.53 -4.52
N GLY A 152 2.67 -29.14 -3.49
CA GLY A 152 3.93 -29.78 -3.08
C GLY A 152 5.02 -29.67 -4.15
N ARG A 153 5.03 -28.60 -4.94
CA ARG A 153 6.01 -28.33 -6.00
C ARG A 153 7.18 -27.50 -5.47
N GLN A 154 8.31 -27.61 -6.15
CA GLN A 154 9.43 -26.71 -5.88
C GLN A 154 9.08 -25.29 -6.38
N SER A 155 9.13 -24.33 -5.48
CA SER A 155 8.90 -22.92 -5.80
C SER A 155 10.09 -22.30 -6.55
N PHE A 156 9.83 -21.26 -7.34
CA PHE A 156 10.84 -20.51 -8.08
C PHE A 156 11.81 -19.70 -7.17
N MET A 157 11.47 -19.54 -5.89
CA MET A 157 12.30 -18.89 -4.89
C MET A 157 12.01 -19.43 -3.48
N ASP A 158 12.92 -19.18 -2.53
CA ASP A 158 12.70 -19.47 -1.13
C ASP A 158 11.64 -18.54 -0.54
N ALA A 159 10.53 -19.10 -0.06
CA ALA A 159 9.41 -18.39 0.52
C ALA A 159 9.45 -18.34 2.06
N THR A 160 10.49 -18.85 2.71
CA THR A 160 10.58 -18.99 4.17
C THR A 160 10.38 -17.64 4.88
N SER A 161 10.95 -16.56 4.34
CA SER A 161 10.82 -15.21 4.90
C SER A 161 9.38 -14.66 4.84
N PHE A 162 8.49 -15.25 4.05
CA PHE A 162 7.10 -14.81 3.92
C PHE A 162 6.14 -15.68 4.75
N SER A 163 6.63 -16.76 5.37
CA SER A 163 5.81 -17.67 6.14
C SER A 163 5.07 -16.97 7.28
N PRO A 164 3.76 -17.27 7.51
CA PRO A 164 3.02 -16.80 8.68
C PRO A 164 3.68 -17.16 10.01
N ALA A 165 4.33 -18.32 10.07
CA ALA A 165 5.01 -18.83 11.29
C ALA A 165 6.12 -17.92 11.82
N ARG A 166 6.64 -16.97 11.03
CA ARG A 166 7.64 -16.01 11.47
C ARG A 166 7.16 -15.08 12.60
N PHE A 167 5.85 -14.94 12.76
CA PHE A 167 5.24 -14.12 13.81
C PHE A 167 4.95 -14.88 15.11
N GLU A 168 5.09 -16.20 15.16
CA GLU A 168 4.82 -17.00 16.38
C GLU A 168 5.82 -16.72 17.51
N LYS A 169 7.05 -16.31 17.18
CA LYS A 169 8.12 -16.05 18.13
C LYS A 169 7.99 -14.72 18.89
N VAL A 170 6.99 -13.90 18.60
CA VAL A 170 6.79 -12.57 19.20
C VAL A 170 5.86 -12.62 20.41
N SER A 171 5.32 -13.78 20.74
CA SER A 171 4.34 -13.97 21.84
C SER A 171 4.95 -14.51 23.15
N GLN A 172 6.25 -14.25 23.40
CA GLN A 172 6.89 -14.56 24.69
C GLN A 172 7.24 -13.30 25.46
#